data_cb654d8c7973b3937a221e454882f79b
#
_entry.id   cb654d8c7973b3937a221e454882f79b
#
_cell.length_a   1.000
_cell.length_b   1.000
_cell.length_c   1.000
_cell.angle_alpha   90.00
_cell.angle_beta   90.00
_cell.angle_gamma   90.00
#
_symmetry.space_group_name_H-M   'P 1'
#
loop_
_entity.id
_entity.type
_entity.pdbx_description
1 polymer ?
#
loop_
_entity_poly.entity_id
_entity_poly.type
_entity_poly.pdbx_seq_one_letter_code
_entity_poly.pdbx_strand_id
1 'polypeptide(L)'
;MYVSSFQRLSRWIARDKRRYSSKLLACIRLSPAVSEALANGAPVVALESTIISHGMPYPQNVETTRQVEQVVREHGSTPATIALIDGKVNIGLSDAELEQLGKSGKSAVKTSRRDMAAVLSQRLLGATTVSGTMVAAHMAGISVFATGGIGGVHRGAELTMDVSADLTELGRTPVAVVCAGAKSILDLPKTLEYLETQGVPVVAYGESRKFPAFFSPDSGLLAPWSMQTPDQVARLIMANTELGLKTGQVIAVPIPQEFAKCSAEIESAIGVAVRESEELGIRGKECTPFLLQRIVELTGGASLAANIALIKNNARVASQIATSLSKMVSAGL
;
A
#
# COMPACT_ATOMS: atom_id res chain seq x y z
N MET A 1 4.77 -36.69 19.13
CA MET A 1 3.49 -35.95 19.19
C MET A 1 3.67 -34.60 18.43
N TYR A 2 3.38 -34.60 17.14
CA TYR A 2 3.42 -33.39 16.31
C TYR A 2 2.13 -32.59 16.53
N VAL A 3 2.20 -31.51 17.26
CA VAL A 3 1.14 -30.47 17.27
C VAL A 3 1.15 -29.85 15.89
N SER A 4 0.06 -30.01 15.12
CA SER A 4 -0.03 -29.57 13.74
C SER A 4 0.33 -28.08 13.62
N SER A 5 1.04 -27.70 12.56
CA SER A 5 1.42 -26.31 12.24
C SER A 5 0.22 -25.36 12.25
N PHE A 6 -0.98 -25.88 11.91
CA PHE A 6 -2.26 -25.18 11.99
C PHE A 6 -2.61 -24.72 13.42
N GLN A 7 -2.38 -25.60 14.43
CA GLN A 7 -2.59 -25.23 15.84
C GLN A 7 -1.54 -24.22 16.32
N ARG A 8 -0.36 -24.17 15.72
CA ARG A 8 0.66 -23.16 16.06
C ARG A 8 0.33 -21.80 15.42
N LEU A 9 -0.08 -21.76 14.15
CA LEU A 9 -0.46 -20.53 13.46
C LEU A 9 -1.76 -19.95 14.04
N SER A 10 -2.79 -20.78 14.25
CA SER A 10 -4.02 -20.35 14.92
C SER A 10 -3.80 -19.95 16.38
N ARG A 11 -2.88 -20.61 17.10
CA ARG A 11 -2.44 -20.20 18.44
C ARG A 11 -1.59 -18.94 18.42
N TRP A 12 -0.79 -18.71 17.38
CA TRP A 12 0.00 -17.48 17.22
C TRP A 12 -0.92 -16.31 16.92
N ILE A 13 -1.86 -16.43 15.96
CA ILE A 13 -2.91 -15.43 15.68
C ILE A 13 -3.78 -15.20 16.94
N ALA A 14 -4.15 -16.26 17.67
CA ALA A 14 -4.92 -16.16 18.91
C ALA A 14 -4.11 -15.63 20.09
N ARG A 15 -2.78 -15.81 20.09
CA ARG A 15 -1.87 -15.30 21.12
C ARG A 15 -1.54 -13.85 20.91
N ASP A 16 -1.45 -13.40 19.67
CA ASP A 16 -1.33 -11.98 19.31
C ASP A 16 -2.66 -11.22 19.55
N LYS A 17 -3.81 -11.85 19.25
CA LYS A 17 -5.14 -11.30 19.66
C LYS A 17 -5.26 -11.13 21.18
N ARG A 18 -4.61 -11.94 22.01
CA ARG A 18 -4.58 -11.75 23.47
C ARG A 18 -3.67 -10.63 23.95
N ARG A 19 -2.76 -10.15 23.11
CA ARG A 19 -1.88 -9.02 23.40
C ARG A 19 -2.55 -7.66 23.19
N TYR A 20 -3.61 -7.61 22.37
CA TYR A 20 -4.39 -6.40 22.18
C TYR A 20 -5.47 -6.33 23.26
N SER A 21 -5.34 -5.37 24.17
CA SER A 21 -6.34 -5.12 25.21
C SER A 21 -7.71 -4.90 24.60
N SER A 22 -8.78 -5.21 25.34
CA SER A 22 -10.18 -4.93 24.94
C SER A 22 -10.41 -3.47 24.51
N LYS A 23 -9.55 -2.54 24.98
CA LYS A 23 -9.55 -1.13 24.58
C LYS A 23 -9.07 -0.89 23.14
N LEU A 24 -8.15 -1.72 22.62
CA LEU A 24 -7.70 -1.58 21.22
C LEU A 24 -8.79 -2.04 20.24
N LEU A 25 -9.50 -3.11 20.58
CA LEU A 25 -10.67 -3.58 19.80
C LEU A 25 -11.79 -2.54 19.74
N ALA A 26 -11.90 -1.66 20.74
CA ALA A 26 -12.87 -0.57 20.74
C ALA A 26 -12.55 0.55 19.73
N CYS A 27 -11.28 0.68 19.32
CA CYS A 27 -10.84 1.69 18.34
C CYS A 27 -10.89 1.21 16.89
N ILE A 28 -11.15 -0.09 16.65
CA ILE A 28 -11.20 -0.68 15.29
C ILE A 28 -12.65 -1.03 14.97
N ARG A 29 -13.06 -0.71 13.74
CA ARG A 29 -14.32 -1.18 13.17
C ARG A 29 -14.04 -1.93 11.88
N LEU A 30 -14.39 -3.20 11.83
CA LEU A 30 -14.39 -4.00 10.61
C LEU A 30 -15.76 -3.90 9.94
N SER A 31 -15.81 -3.81 8.61
CA SER A 31 -17.06 -4.02 7.89
C SER A 31 -17.53 -5.47 8.05
N PRO A 32 -18.84 -5.74 7.91
CA PRO A 32 -19.36 -7.12 8.00
C PRO A 32 -18.63 -8.08 7.08
N ALA A 33 -18.40 -7.69 5.81
CA ALA A 33 -17.70 -8.53 4.83
C ALA A 33 -16.25 -8.84 5.22
N VAL A 34 -15.50 -7.84 5.72
CA VAL A 34 -14.13 -8.04 6.18
C VAL A 34 -14.09 -8.91 7.44
N SER A 35 -15.02 -8.68 8.38
CA SER A 35 -15.12 -9.48 9.61
C SER A 35 -15.41 -10.94 9.32
N GLU A 36 -16.35 -11.23 8.42
CA GLU A 36 -16.70 -12.57 7.97
C GLU A 36 -15.54 -13.26 7.25
N ALA A 37 -14.90 -12.54 6.31
CA ALA A 37 -13.76 -13.07 5.56
C ALA A 37 -12.61 -13.48 6.49
N LEU A 38 -12.23 -12.61 7.43
CA LEU A 38 -11.18 -12.89 8.40
C LEU A 38 -11.54 -14.05 9.35
N ALA A 39 -12.81 -14.14 9.78
CA ALA A 39 -13.28 -15.24 10.64
C ALA A 39 -13.20 -16.59 9.94
N ASN A 40 -13.44 -16.62 8.64
CA ASN A 40 -13.43 -17.84 7.81
C ASN A 40 -12.04 -18.14 7.20
N GLY A 41 -11.01 -17.33 7.49
CA GLY A 41 -9.69 -17.48 6.87
C GLY A 41 -9.68 -17.18 5.36
N ALA A 42 -10.73 -16.49 4.86
CA ALA A 42 -10.82 -16.09 3.46
C ALA A 42 -9.83 -14.95 3.14
N PRO A 43 -9.37 -14.82 1.88
CA PRO A 43 -8.38 -13.82 1.51
C PRO A 43 -8.95 -12.40 1.60
N VAL A 44 -8.17 -11.50 2.23
CA VAL A 44 -8.48 -10.07 2.37
C VAL A 44 -7.30 -9.26 1.86
N VAL A 45 -7.59 -8.20 1.10
CA VAL A 45 -6.59 -7.24 0.61
C VAL A 45 -6.89 -5.86 1.18
N ALA A 46 -5.94 -5.29 1.93
CA ALA A 46 -6.03 -3.91 2.39
C ALA A 46 -5.81 -2.94 1.23
N LEU A 47 -6.47 -1.76 1.30
CA LEU A 47 -6.33 -0.66 0.35
C LEU A 47 -6.16 0.65 1.11
N GLU A 48 -5.24 1.50 0.67
CA GLU A 48 -5.06 2.84 1.24
C GLU A 48 -6.18 3.80 0.82
N SER A 49 -6.30 4.91 1.53
CA SER A 49 -7.28 5.94 1.22
C SER A 49 -6.70 7.32 0.90
N THR A 50 -5.39 7.52 1.05
CA THR A 50 -4.76 8.78 0.63
C THR A 50 -4.95 9.04 -0.87
N ILE A 51 -4.98 7.99 -1.69
CA ILE A 51 -5.25 8.13 -3.12
C ILE A 51 -6.64 8.73 -3.39
N ILE A 52 -7.61 8.48 -2.50
CA ILE A 52 -8.98 9.00 -2.63
C ILE A 52 -9.00 10.50 -2.34
N SER A 53 -8.37 10.92 -1.25
CA SER A 53 -8.45 12.30 -0.77
C SER A 53 -7.40 13.24 -1.35
N HIS A 54 -6.20 12.72 -1.71
CA HIS A 54 -5.05 13.52 -2.11
C HIS A 54 -4.45 13.11 -3.46
N GLY A 55 -4.94 12.04 -4.08
CA GLY A 55 -4.35 11.49 -5.31
C GLY A 55 -5.14 11.82 -6.58
N MET A 56 -6.44 12.04 -6.47
CA MET A 56 -7.33 12.24 -7.62
C MET A 56 -8.46 13.20 -7.29
N PRO A 57 -9.02 13.95 -8.28
CA PRO A 57 -10.19 14.80 -8.07
C PRO A 57 -11.47 13.97 -7.90
N TYR A 58 -12.46 14.53 -7.18
CA TYR A 58 -13.82 14.01 -7.15
C TYR A 58 -14.54 14.34 -8.48
N PRO A 59 -15.39 13.46 -9.05
CA PRO A 59 -15.81 12.14 -8.52
C PRO A 59 -14.88 10.98 -8.91
N GLN A 60 -13.86 11.20 -9.74
CA GLN A 60 -13.00 10.15 -10.30
C GLN A 60 -12.28 9.34 -9.22
N ASN A 61 -11.94 9.96 -8.08
CA ASN A 61 -11.32 9.28 -6.95
C ASN A 61 -12.20 8.16 -6.37
N VAL A 62 -13.49 8.39 -6.19
CA VAL A 62 -14.46 7.39 -5.68
C VAL A 62 -14.70 6.31 -6.74
N GLU A 63 -14.90 6.70 -8.00
CA GLU A 63 -15.10 5.76 -9.10
C GLU A 63 -13.90 4.81 -9.26
N THR A 64 -12.68 5.34 -9.21
CA THR A 64 -11.46 4.54 -9.26
C THR A 64 -11.37 3.58 -8.09
N THR A 65 -11.69 4.02 -6.88
CA THR A 65 -11.67 3.17 -5.68
C THR A 65 -12.65 2.01 -5.82
N ARG A 66 -13.89 2.28 -6.24
CA ARG A 66 -14.89 1.22 -6.51
C ARG A 66 -14.40 0.21 -7.55
N GLN A 67 -13.75 0.70 -8.62
CA GLN A 67 -13.18 -0.17 -9.64
C GLN A 67 -12.04 -1.03 -9.10
N VAL A 68 -11.16 -0.49 -8.25
CA VAL A 68 -10.08 -1.24 -7.60
C VAL A 68 -10.65 -2.29 -6.64
N GLU A 69 -11.64 -1.94 -5.82
CA GLU A 69 -12.33 -2.90 -4.96
C GLU A 69 -13.02 -4.00 -5.76
N GLN A 70 -13.61 -3.66 -6.91
CA GLN A 70 -14.23 -4.63 -7.80
C GLN A 70 -13.20 -5.61 -8.37
N VAL A 71 -12.02 -5.14 -8.79
CA VAL A 71 -10.91 -6.01 -9.22
C VAL A 71 -10.50 -6.97 -8.09
N VAL A 72 -10.44 -6.52 -6.85
CA VAL A 72 -10.14 -7.38 -5.70
C VAL A 72 -11.19 -8.49 -5.56
N ARG A 73 -12.48 -8.16 -5.66
CA ARG A 73 -13.60 -9.13 -5.57
C ARG A 73 -13.58 -10.14 -6.71
N GLU A 74 -13.35 -9.69 -7.94
CA GLU A 74 -13.28 -10.54 -9.14
C GLU A 74 -12.16 -11.57 -9.08
N HIS A 75 -11.10 -11.27 -8.31
CA HIS A 75 -9.97 -12.19 -8.11
C HIS A 75 -10.06 -12.98 -6.80
N GLY A 76 -11.26 -13.07 -6.21
CA GLY A 76 -11.58 -13.96 -5.10
C GLY A 76 -11.15 -13.48 -3.72
N SER A 77 -10.87 -12.19 -3.55
CA SER A 77 -10.52 -11.62 -2.24
C SER A 77 -11.53 -10.57 -1.79
N THR A 78 -11.59 -10.30 -0.49
CA THR A 78 -12.40 -9.23 0.09
C THR A 78 -11.58 -7.94 0.16
N PRO A 79 -12.03 -6.83 -0.46
CA PRO A 79 -11.35 -5.55 -0.34
C PRO A 79 -11.59 -4.93 1.03
N ALA A 80 -10.55 -4.32 1.59
CA ALA A 80 -10.59 -3.63 2.87
C ALA A 80 -9.96 -2.24 2.72
N THR A 81 -10.69 -1.27 2.18
CA THR A 81 -10.27 0.14 2.14
C THR A 81 -10.28 0.70 3.55
N ILE A 82 -9.19 1.37 3.96
CA ILE A 82 -8.94 1.78 5.35
C ILE A 82 -8.91 3.30 5.47
N ALA A 83 -9.68 3.83 6.43
CA ALA A 83 -9.66 5.24 6.82
C ALA A 83 -9.95 5.42 8.32
N LEU A 84 -9.66 6.60 8.86
CA LEU A 84 -10.01 6.99 10.22
C LEU A 84 -11.25 7.90 10.16
N ILE A 85 -12.34 7.44 10.76
CA ILE A 85 -13.64 8.13 10.75
C ILE A 85 -14.25 8.05 12.15
N ASP A 86 -14.73 9.17 12.67
CA ASP A 86 -15.43 9.26 13.96
C ASP A 86 -14.67 8.64 15.14
N GLY A 87 -13.34 8.84 15.17
CA GLY A 87 -12.50 8.35 16.25
C GLY A 87 -12.22 6.85 16.21
N LYS A 88 -12.46 6.20 15.06
CA LYS A 88 -12.18 4.77 14.83
C LYS A 88 -11.33 4.54 13.58
N VAL A 89 -10.56 3.47 13.61
CA VAL A 89 -9.92 2.90 12.42
C VAL A 89 -10.96 2.02 11.74
N ASN A 90 -11.45 2.44 10.58
CA ASN A 90 -12.47 1.73 9.82
C ASN A 90 -11.77 0.92 8.72
N ILE A 91 -12.01 -0.38 8.68
CA ILE A 91 -11.39 -1.36 7.79
C ILE A 91 -12.48 -2.03 6.96
N GLY A 92 -12.53 -1.69 5.69
CA GLY A 92 -13.66 -1.90 4.79
C GLY A 92 -14.67 -0.76 4.95
N LEU A 93 -14.63 0.21 4.03
CA LEU A 93 -15.53 1.35 4.02
C LEU A 93 -16.83 0.99 3.30
N SER A 94 -17.94 1.58 3.77
CA SER A 94 -19.20 1.61 3.04
C SER A 94 -19.15 2.62 1.89
N ASP A 95 -20.09 2.50 0.93
CA ASP A 95 -20.22 3.47 -0.15
C ASP A 95 -20.40 4.90 0.35
N ALA A 96 -21.17 5.10 1.42
CA ALA A 96 -21.37 6.41 2.03
C ALA A 96 -20.06 7.00 2.60
N GLU A 97 -19.24 6.17 3.24
CA GLU A 97 -17.93 6.59 3.77
C GLU A 97 -16.90 6.85 2.67
N LEU A 98 -16.92 6.08 1.59
CA LEU A 98 -16.13 6.37 0.39
C LEU A 98 -16.50 7.71 -0.24
N GLU A 99 -17.80 7.98 -0.37
CA GLU A 99 -18.33 9.26 -0.87
C GLU A 99 -17.95 10.42 0.05
N GLN A 100 -18.08 10.25 1.37
CA GLN A 100 -17.68 11.25 2.35
C GLN A 100 -16.20 11.60 2.20
N LEU A 101 -15.34 10.57 2.12
CA LEU A 101 -13.89 10.74 2.00
C LEU A 101 -13.52 11.38 0.65
N GLY A 102 -14.15 10.94 -0.44
CA GLY A 102 -13.92 11.47 -1.78
C GLY A 102 -14.28 12.95 -1.91
N LYS A 103 -15.44 13.35 -1.38
CA LYS A 103 -15.88 14.75 -1.36
C LYS A 103 -15.03 15.64 -0.47
N SER A 104 -14.51 15.10 0.63
CA SER A 104 -13.64 15.84 1.55
C SER A 104 -12.31 16.24 0.92
N GLY A 105 -11.80 15.46 -0.02
CA GLY A 105 -10.56 15.76 -0.71
C GLY A 105 -9.43 16.13 0.26
N LYS A 106 -8.71 17.20 -0.01
CA LYS A 106 -7.57 17.68 0.81
C LYS A 106 -7.96 18.14 2.23
N SER A 107 -9.24 18.28 2.57
CA SER A 107 -9.67 18.58 3.94
C SER A 107 -9.57 17.36 4.88
N ALA A 108 -9.56 16.14 4.34
CA ALA A 108 -9.23 14.96 5.12
C ALA A 108 -7.74 14.97 5.50
N VAL A 109 -7.43 14.59 6.73
CA VAL A 109 -6.05 14.57 7.22
C VAL A 109 -5.27 13.44 6.54
N LYS A 110 -4.18 13.75 5.85
CA LYS A 110 -3.24 12.74 5.34
C LYS A 110 -2.56 12.07 6.54
N THR A 111 -2.93 10.82 6.82
CA THR A 111 -2.65 10.13 8.07
C THR A 111 -1.61 9.03 7.89
N SER A 112 -0.41 9.26 8.40
CA SER A 112 0.64 8.25 8.61
C SER A 112 0.59 7.75 10.05
N ARG A 113 1.47 6.82 10.43
CA ARG A 113 1.54 6.31 11.81
C ARG A 113 1.54 7.43 12.87
N ARG A 114 2.35 8.48 12.68
CA ARG A 114 2.48 9.57 13.66
C ARG A 114 1.19 10.35 13.88
N ASP A 115 0.31 10.36 12.87
CA ASP A 115 -0.91 11.18 12.88
C ASP A 115 -2.11 10.42 13.46
N MET A 116 -2.06 9.07 13.47
CA MET A 116 -3.22 8.22 13.81
C MET A 116 -3.83 8.57 15.17
N ALA A 117 -3.00 8.69 16.21
CA ALA A 117 -3.49 8.97 17.56
C ALA A 117 -4.14 10.36 17.65
N ALA A 118 -3.57 11.37 17.00
CA ALA A 118 -4.12 12.72 16.97
C ALA A 118 -5.45 12.79 16.21
N VAL A 119 -5.53 12.13 15.03
CA VAL A 119 -6.74 12.05 14.22
C VAL A 119 -7.86 11.34 14.97
N LEU A 120 -7.57 10.21 15.62
CA LEU A 120 -8.55 9.46 16.41
C LEU A 120 -9.04 10.26 17.63
N SER A 121 -8.13 10.87 18.38
CA SER A 121 -8.47 11.62 19.61
C SER A 121 -9.36 12.83 19.34
N GLN A 122 -9.19 13.46 18.19
CA GLN A 122 -9.98 14.61 17.75
C GLN A 122 -11.17 14.26 16.87
N ARG A 123 -11.42 12.96 16.62
CA ARG A 123 -12.47 12.45 15.74
C ARG A 123 -12.44 13.06 14.33
N LEU A 124 -11.25 13.37 13.82
CA LEU A 124 -11.09 13.92 12.49
C LEU A 124 -11.26 12.82 11.42
N LEU A 125 -11.57 13.25 10.20
CA LEU A 125 -11.53 12.40 9.02
C LEU A 125 -10.07 12.24 8.58
N GLY A 126 -9.56 11.01 8.58
CA GLY A 126 -8.18 10.69 8.22
C GLY A 126 -8.10 9.70 7.06
N ALA A 127 -7.36 10.08 6.02
CA ALA A 127 -7.03 9.22 4.89
C ALA A 127 -5.66 8.58 5.12
N THR A 128 -5.60 7.25 5.17
CA THR A 128 -4.36 6.52 5.49
C THR A 128 -3.39 6.49 4.32
N THR A 129 -2.11 6.81 4.58
CA THR A 129 -0.97 6.56 3.70
C THR A 129 -0.59 5.07 3.72
N VAL A 130 0.41 4.66 2.94
CA VAL A 130 0.96 3.30 3.02
C VAL A 130 1.30 2.93 4.47
N SER A 131 2.05 3.79 5.17
CA SER A 131 2.38 3.59 6.59
C SER A 131 1.15 3.43 7.48
N GLY A 132 0.16 4.33 7.37
CA GLY A 132 -1.07 4.23 8.16
C GLY A 132 -1.89 2.98 7.85
N THR A 133 -1.96 2.61 6.58
CA THR A 133 -2.67 1.41 6.09
C THR A 133 -2.01 0.13 6.59
N MET A 134 -0.68 0.03 6.55
CA MET A 134 0.06 -1.12 7.07
C MET A 134 -0.21 -1.35 8.56
N VAL A 135 -0.18 -0.28 9.37
CA VAL A 135 -0.51 -0.35 10.80
C VAL A 135 -1.90 -0.92 11.02
N ALA A 136 -2.90 -0.36 10.34
CA ALA A 136 -4.30 -0.75 10.49
C ALA A 136 -4.55 -2.18 9.97
N ALA A 137 -3.97 -2.54 8.82
CA ALA A 137 -4.06 -3.89 8.24
C ALA A 137 -3.48 -4.93 9.19
N HIS A 138 -2.28 -4.68 9.74
CA HIS A 138 -1.65 -5.58 10.71
C HIS A 138 -2.48 -5.74 11.99
N MET A 139 -3.06 -4.65 12.50
CA MET A 139 -3.98 -4.69 13.65
C MET A 139 -5.20 -5.58 13.41
N ALA A 140 -5.70 -5.64 12.17
CA ALA A 140 -6.80 -6.52 11.77
C ALA A 140 -6.38 -7.94 11.40
N GLY A 141 -5.09 -8.24 11.30
CA GLY A 141 -4.57 -9.53 10.85
C GLY A 141 -4.57 -9.70 9.32
N ILE A 142 -4.58 -8.60 8.57
CA ILE A 142 -4.47 -8.59 7.10
C ILE A 142 -3.00 -8.55 6.72
N SER A 143 -2.53 -9.53 5.95
CA SER A 143 -1.12 -9.69 5.58
C SER A 143 -0.76 -9.14 4.19
N VAL A 144 -1.74 -8.79 3.36
CA VAL A 144 -1.53 -8.31 1.98
C VAL A 144 -2.23 -6.97 1.78
N PHE A 145 -1.49 -6.02 1.23
CA PHE A 145 -1.96 -4.66 0.95
C PHE A 145 -1.60 -4.27 -0.48
N ALA A 146 -2.54 -3.72 -1.24
CA ALA A 146 -2.33 -3.20 -2.58
C ALA A 146 -2.38 -1.67 -2.61
N THR A 147 -1.39 -1.06 -3.28
CA THR A 147 -1.30 0.39 -3.50
C THR A 147 -0.74 0.71 -4.87
N GLY A 148 -0.79 1.96 -5.29
CA GLY A 148 -0.13 2.41 -6.52
C GLY A 148 1.39 2.34 -6.41
N GLY A 149 1.96 2.97 -5.37
CA GLY A 149 3.39 2.97 -5.11
C GLY A 149 3.71 3.49 -3.72
N ILE A 150 4.79 3.00 -3.17
CA ILE A 150 5.28 3.44 -1.85
C ILE A 150 5.93 4.83 -1.92
N GLY A 151 5.95 5.51 -0.79
CA GLY A 151 6.88 6.62 -0.57
C GLY A 151 8.32 6.12 -0.51
N GLY A 152 9.27 7.04 -0.54
CA GLY A 152 10.68 6.72 -0.57
C GLY A 152 11.54 7.84 -0.02
N VAL A 153 12.81 7.84 -0.35
CA VAL A 153 13.75 8.91 -0.09
C VAL A 153 13.51 10.02 -1.10
N HIS A 154 13.25 11.25 -0.66
CA HIS A 154 13.07 12.39 -1.54
C HIS A 154 14.40 12.82 -2.19
N ARG A 155 14.33 13.40 -3.38
CA ARG A 155 15.51 14.01 -4.02
C ARG A 155 16.03 15.14 -3.11
N GLY A 156 17.33 15.20 -2.89
CA GLY A 156 17.93 16.16 -1.95
C GLY A 156 17.75 15.80 -0.46
N ALA A 157 17.37 14.55 -0.15
CA ALA A 157 17.18 14.09 1.23
C ALA A 157 18.48 14.15 2.08
N GLU A 158 19.63 14.14 1.45
CA GLU A 158 20.93 14.34 2.10
C GLU A 158 21.05 15.72 2.81
N LEU A 159 20.26 16.69 2.35
CA LEU A 159 20.19 18.03 2.95
C LEU A 159 18.97 18.21 3.85
N THR A 160 17.87 17.54 3.53
CA THR A 160 16.55 17.79 4.15
C THR A 160 16.13 16.69 5.13
N MET A 161 16.75 15.51 5.05
CA MET A 161 16.34 14.29 5.76
C MET A 161 14.89 13.88 5.43
N ASP A 162 14.35 14.31 4.26
CA ASP A 162 12.97 13.99 3.87
C ASP A 162 12.88 12.56 3.34
N VAL A 163 12.55 11.66 4.25
CA VAL A 163 12.35 10.22 4.01
C VAL A 163 10.94 9.85 4.42
N SER A 164 10.23 9.17 3.53
CA SER A 164 8.86 8.73 3.78
C SER A 164 8.75 7.80 4.99
N ALA A 165 7.74 8.03 5.83
CA ALA A 165 7.39 7.13 6.92
C ALA A 165 7.04 5.71 6.45
N ASP A 166 6.70 5.53 5.17
CA ASP A 166 6.40 4.24 4.58
C ASP A 166 7.59 3.28 4.68
N LEU A 167 8.82 3.79 4.44
CA LEU A 167 10.03 2.97 4.48
C LEU A 167 10.32 2.45 5.89
N THR A 168 10.18 3.32 6.90
CA THR A 168 10.34 2.92 8.30
C THR A 168 9.24 1.95 8.74
N GLU A 169 8.00 2.14 8.24
CA GLU A 169 6.90 1.23 8.56
C GLU A 169 7.10 -0.16 7.96
N LEU A 170 7.59 -0.22 6.71
CA LEU A 170 7.99 -1.48 6.08
C LEU A 170 9.03 -2.25 6.92
N GLY A 171 9.94 -1.54 7.60
CA GLY A 171 10.95 -2.18 8.47
C GLY A 171 10.39 -2.75 9.78
N ARG A 172 9.13 -2.52 10.15
CA ARG A 172 8.61 -2.89 11.48
C ARG A 172 7.19 -3.46 11.51
N THR A 173 6.52 -3.57 10.36
CA THR A 173 5.13 -4.05 10.28
C THR A 173 5.02 -5.12 9.20
N PRO A 174 4.75 -6.39 9.57
CA PRO A 174 4.79 -7.54 8.66
C PRO A 174 3.54 -7.59 7.77
N VAL A 175 3.47 -6.70 6.80
CA VAL A 175 2.44 -6.67 5.74
C VAL A 175 3.14 -6.60 4.39
N ALA A 176 2.80 -7.48 3.47
CA ALA A 176 3.30 -7.45 2.10
C ALA A 176 2.60 -6.35 1.31
N VAL A 177 3.38 -5.40 0.79
CA VAL A 177 2.89 -4.25 0.02
C VAL A 177 3.11 -4.50 -1.46
N VAL A 178 2.03 -4.74 -2.19
CA VAL A 178 2.02 -4.94 -3.64
C VAL A 178 1.82 -3.58 -4.31
N CYS A 179 2.80 -3.12 -5.06
CA CYS A 179 2.86 -1.77 -5.62
C CYS A 179 3.65 -1.73 -6.93
N ALA A 180 3.62 -0.63 -7.66
CA ALA A 180 4.47 -0.44 -8.85
C ALA A 180 5.88 0.11 -8.50
N GLY A 181 6.43 -0.29 -7.36
CA GLY A 181 7.67 0.24 -6.81
C GLY A 181 7.46 1.54 -6.04
N ALA A 182 8.51 2.33 -5.86
CA ALA A 182 8.41 3.66 -5.30
C ALA A 182 7.93 4.67 -6.34
N LYS A 183 7.25 5.73 -5.90
CA LYS A 183 6.77 6.80 -6.79
C LYS A 183 7.94 7.41 -7.54
N SER A 184 7.81 7.62 -8.85
CA SER A 184 8.87 8.08 -9.76
C SER A 184 9.44 9.47 -9.47
N ILE A 185 8.72 10.27 -8.65
CA ILE A 185 9.18 11.57 -8.14
C ILE A 185 10.33 11.46 -7.12
N LEU A 186 10.63 10.25 -6.64
CA LEU A 186 11.57 9.97 -5.55
C LEU A 186 12.96 9.57 -6.07
N ASP A 187 13.93 9.52 -5.18
CA ASP A 187 15.27 8.98 -5.41
C ASP A 187 15.23 7.46 -5.25
N LEU A 188 15.08 6.75 -6.37
CA LEU A 188 14.90 5.29 -6.36
C LEU A 188 16.14 4.54 -5.84
N PRO A 189 17.40 4.90 -6.24
CA PRO A 189 18.59 4.26 -5.67
C PRO A 189 18.64 4.38 -4.16
N LYS A 190 18.51 5.59 -3.60
CA LYS A 190 18.53 5.80 -2.14
C LYS A 190 17.34 5.13 -1.44
N THR A 191 16.22 5.00 -2.11
CA THR A 191 15.04 4.28 -1.57
C THR A 191 15.34 2.79 -1.40
N LEU A 192 16.00 2.15 -2.38
CA LEU A 192 16.39 0.74 -2.28
C LEU A 192 17.44 0.52 -1.17
N GLU A 193 18.46 1.38 -1.07
CA GLU A 193 19.45 1.34 0.01
C GLU A 193 18.81 1.50 1.40
N TYR A 194 17.84 2.40 1.52
CA TYR A 194 17.14 2.59 2.79
C TYR A 194 16.29 1.37 3.17
N LEU A 195 15.62 0.74 2.20
CA LEU A 195 14.86 -0.49 2.41
C LEU A 195 15.78 -1.64 2.84
N GLU A 196 16.97 -1.77 2.24
CA GLU A 196 17.99 -2.73 2.65
C GLU A 196 18.40 -2.50 4.11
N THR A 197 18.73 -1.26 4.48
CA THR A 197 19.07 -0.88 5.86
C THR A 197 17.96 -1.22 6.86
N GLN A 198 16.68 -1.12 6.45
CA GLN A 198 15.53 -1.50 7.27
C GLN A 198 15.24 -3.01 7.27
N GLY A 199 16.03 -3.81 6.55
CA GLY A 199 15.86 -5.26 6.43
C GLY A 199 14.59 -5.68 5.67
N VAL A 200 14.12 -4.84 4.75
CA VAL A 200 12.89 -5.07 3.98
C VAL A 200 13.19 -5.85 2.71
N PRO A 201 12.66 -7.07 2.52
CA PRO A 201 12.76 -7.77 1.26
C PRO A 201 12.06 -6.99 0.13
N VAL A 202 12.80 -6.73 -0.96
CA VAL A 202 12.28 -6.13 -2.19
C VAL A 202 12.28 -7.17 -3.30
N VAL A 203 11.11 -7.43 -3.87
CA VAL A 203 10.87 -8.45 -4.89
C VAL A 203 10.31 -7.80 -6.14
N ALA A 204 10.96 -7.96 -7.28
CA ALA A 204 10.36 -7.68 -8.58
C ALA A 204 9.41 -8.83 -8.96
N TYR A 205 8.15 -8.52 -9.24
CA TYR A 205 7.15 -9.53 -9.63
C TYR A 205 7.25 -9.82 -11.13
N GLY A 206 7.78 -10.98 -11.48
CA GLY A 206 8.01 -11.41 -12.85
C GLY A 206 9.33 -12.21 -12.98
N GLU A 207 9.71 -12.51 -14.22
CA GLU A 207 10.93 -13.29 -14.51
C GLU A 207 12.22 -12.51 -14.26
N SER A 208 12.17 -11.20 -14.45
CA SER A 208 13.32 -10.31 -14.34
C SER A 208 13.39 -9.67 -12.96
N ARG A 209 14.62 -9.41 -12.50
CA ARG A 209 14.89 -8.62 -11.30
C ARG A 209 14.79 -7.10 -11.52
N LYS A 210 14.40 -6.64 -12.71
CA LYS A 210 14.22 -5.22 -12.99
C LYS A 210 13.23 -4.58 -12.04
N PHE A 211 13.67 -3.55 -11.31
CA PHE A 211 12.81 -2.83 -10.39
C PHE A 211 12.00 -1.79 -11.17
N PRO A 212 10.66 -1.78 -11.05
CA PRO A 212 9.83 -0.82 -11.78
C PRO A 212 9.93 0.59 -11.18
N ALA A 213 9.76 1.61 -12.04
CA ALA A 213 9.75 3.03 -11.68
C ALA A 213 8.35 3.63 -11.77
N PHE A 214 7.36 3.02 -11.13
CA PHE A 214 5.96 3.46 -11.09
C PHE A 214 5.32 3.50 -12.49
N PHE A 215 5.64 4.50 -13.33
CA PHE A 215 5.13 4.64 -14.71
C PHE A 215 6.00 3.92 -15.76
N SER A 216 7.14 3.38 -15.36
CA SER A 216 8.01 2.58 -16.22
C SER A 216 8.17 1.17 -15.65
N PRO A 217 8.14 0.11 -16.50
CA PRO A 217 8.40 -1.25 -16.05
C PRO A 217 9.86 -1.48 -15.63
N ASP A 218 10.76 -0.56 -15.97
CA ASP A 218 12.20 -0.66 -15.73
C ASP A 218 12.76 0.70 -15.30
N SER A 219 13.37 0.76 -14.12
CA SER A 219 14.06 1.94 -13.61
C SER A 219 15.55 1.98 -13.92
N GLY A 220 16.08 0.95 -14.59
CA GLY A 220 17.52 0.71 -14.70
C GLY A 220 18.16 0.09 -13.45
N LEU A 221 17.39 -0.14 -12.39
CA LEU A 221 17.84 -0.74 -11.14
C LEU A 221 17.35 -2.19 -11.02
N LEU A 222 18.05 -2.98 -10.20
CA LEU A 222 17.68 -4.36 -9.94
C LEU A 222 17.18 -4.52 -8.49
N ALA A 223 16.06 -5.21 -8.32
CA ALA A 223 15.63 -5.70 -7.01
C ALA A 223 16.54 -6.87 -6.56
N PRO A 224 16.72 -7.06 -5.24
CA PRO A 224 17.46 -8.23 -4.71
C PRO A 224 16.88 -9.56 -5.17
N TRP A 225 15.56 -9.65 -5.29
CA TRP A 225 14.84 -10.87 -5.63
C TRP A 225 13.86 -10.67 -6.78
N SER A 226 13.50 -11.79 -7.46
CA SER A 226 12.34 -11.86 -8.37
C SER A 226 11.49 -13.08 -8.03
N MET A 227 10.17 -12.93 -8.17
CA MET A 227 9.19 -14.00 -8.00
C MET A 227 8.14 -13.91 -9.09
N GLN A 228 7.85 -15.04 -9.75
CA GLN A 228 7.02 -15.09 -10.96
C GLN A 228 5.56 -15.40 -10.67
N THR A 229 5.28 -16.03 -9.53
CA THR A 229 3.95 -16.54 -9.23
C THR A 229 3.44 -16.06 -7.86
N PRO A 230 2.10 -15.96 -7.69
CA PRO A 230 1.50 -15.64 -6.40
C PRO A 230 1.92 -16.62 -5.29
N ASP A 231 2.10 -17.91 -5.64
CA ASP A 231 2.52 -18.95 -4.70
C ASP A 231 3.92 -18.74 -4.15
N GLN A 232 4.85 -18.25 -4.98
CA GLN A 232 6.21 -17.92 -4.53
C GLN A 232 6.17 -16.79 -3.52
N VAL A 233 5.37 -15.73 -3.80
CA VAL A 233 5.21 -14.60 -2.87
C VAL A 233 4.50 -15.03 -1.59
N ALA A 234 3.46 -15.86 -1.67
CA ALA A 234 2.78 -16.42 -0.50
C ALA A 234 3.74 -17.19 0.41
N ARG A 235 4.62 -18.01 -0.17
CA ARG A 235 5.68 -18.72 0.59
C ARG A 235 6.68 -17.75 1.24
N LEU A 236 7.04 -16.65 0.59
CA LEU A 236 7.88 -15.62 1.21
C LEU A 236 7.20 -15.02 2.44
N ILE A 237 5.90 -14.67 2.34
CA ILE A 237 5.13 -14.11 3.46
C ILE A 237 5.05 -15.13 4.62
N MET A 238 4.82 -16.39 4.32
CA MET A 238 4.80 -17.46 5.33
C MET A 238 6.16 -17.63 6.02
N ALA A 239 7.25 -17.74 5.25
CA ALA A 239 8.60 -17.86 5.79
C ALA A 239 8.97 -16.67 6.69
N ASN A 240 8.64 -15.44 6.28
CA ASN A 240 8.83 -14.24 7.08
C ASN A 240 8.09 -14.33 8.44
N THR A 241 6.87 -14.85 8.41
CA THR A 241 6.04 -15.05 9.60
C THR A 241 6.59 -16.15 10.51
N GLU A 242 7.01 -17.28 9.94
CA GLU A 242 7.57 -18.42 10.67
C GLU A 242 8.90 -18.07 11.36
N LEU A 243 9.74 -17.28 10.69
CA LEU A 243 10.98 -16.74 11.27
C LEU A 243 10.73 -15.68 12.35
N GLY A 244 9.49 -15.21 12.52
CA GLY A 244 9.14 -14.15 13.47
C GLY A 244 9.70 -12.79 13.10
N LEU A 245 10.05 -12.59 11.82
CA LEU A 245 10.50 -11.29 11.31
C LEU A 245 9.32 -10.31 11.30
N LYS A 246 9.59 -9.10 11.75
CA LYS A 246 8.55 -8.07 11.88
C LYS A 246 8.53 -7.09 10.70
N THR A 247 9.34 -7.34 9.69
CA THR A 247 9.40 -6.50 8.49
C THR A 247 8.28 -6.84 7.52
N GLY A 248 7.77 -5.84 6.82
CA GLY A 248 6.97 -6.03 5.63
C GLY A 248 7.82 -6.46 4.43
N GLN A 249 7.20 -6.64 3.29
CA GLN A 249 7.85 -6.97 2.02
C GLN A 249 7.34 -6.01 0.94
N VAL A 250 8.20 -5.56 0.05
CA VAL A 250 7.82 -4.80 -1.15
C VAL A 250 7.74 -5.75 -2.33
N ILE A 251 6.55 -5.91 -2.89
CA ILE A 251 6.31 -6.70 -4.11
C ILE A 251 6.06 -5.70 -5.24
N ALA A 252 7.12 -5.47 -6.01
CA ALA A 252 7.13 -4.46 -7.06
C ALA A 252 6.63 -5.06 -8.39
N VAL A 253 5.41 -4.68 -8.77
CA VAL A 253 4.70 -5.18 -9.97
C VAL A 253 4.87 -4.16 -11.09
N PRO A 254 5.43 -4.55 -12.26
CA PRO A 254 5.54 -3.64 -13.38
C PRO A 254 4.18 -3.15 -13.89
N ILE A 255 4.11 -1.88 -14.30
CA ILE A 255 2.93 -1.34 -14.97
C ILE A 255 2.61 -2.15 -16.24
N PRO A 256 1.32 -2.37 -16.60
CA PRO A 256 0.96 -3.03 -17.84
C PRO A 256 1.60 -2.36 -19.07
N GLN A 257 2.11 -3.17 -20.00
CA GLN A 257 2.96 -2.71 -21.10
C GLN A 257 2.28 -1.69 -22.03
N GLU A 258 0.96 -1.77 -22.16
CA GLU A 258 0.15 -0.82 -22.95
C GLU A 258 0.22 0.62 -22.40
N PHE A 259 0.39 0.79 -21.08
CA PHE A 259 0.52 2.09 -20.41
C PHE A 259 1.98 2.55 -20.26
N ALA A 260 2.95 1.67 -20.48
CA ALA A 260 4.36 2.01 -20.44
C ALA A 260 4.81 2.89 -21.61
N LYS A 261 4.02 2.99 -22.69
CA LYS A 261 4.36 3.76 -23.89
C LYS A 261 4.50 5.27 -23.62
N CYS A 262 3.82 5.80 -22.62
CA CYS A 262 3.89 7.22 -22.22
C CYS A 262 4.96 7.49 -21.16
N SER A 263 5.79 6.50 -20.79
CA SER A 263 6.74 6.65 -19.67
C SER A 263 7.76 7.76 -19.89
N ALA A 264 8.28 7.94 -21.10
CA ALA A 264 9.27 8.99 -21.41
C ALA A 264 8.67 10.41 -21.29
N GLU A 265 7.43 10.60 -21.74
CA GLU A 265 6.70 11.88 -21.60
C GLU A 265 6.42 12.19 -20.14
N ILE A 266 5.96 11.18 -19.39
CA ILE A 266 5.71 11.32 -17.95
C ILE A 266 6.99 11.62 -17.20
N GLU A 267 8.11 10.97 -17.52
CA GLU A 267 9.41 11.21 -16.88
C GLU A 267 9.90 12.66 -17.14
N SER A 268 9.71 13.18 -18.36
CA SER A 268 9.98 14.58 -18.67
C SER A 268 9.13 15.53 -17.81
N ALA A 269 7.84 15.24 -17.69
CA ALA A 269 6.91 16.03 -16.87
C ALA A 269 7.30 15.99 -15.38
N ILE A 270 7.77 14.85 -14.86
CA ILE A 270 8.30 14.72 -13.50
C ILE A 270 9.47 15.67 -13.29
N GLY A 271 10.42 15.72 -14.23
CA GLY A 271 11.56 16.61 -14.15
C GLY A 271 11.17 18.09 -14.08
N VAL A 272 10.12 18.50 -14.80
CA VAL A 272 9.56 19.87 -14.73
C VAL A 272 8.89 20.11 -13.37
N ALA A 273 8.01 19.24 -12.94
CA ALA A 273 7.26 19.40 -11.70
C ALA A 273 8.17 19.45 -10.46
N VAL A 274 9.25 18.65 -10.45
CA VAL A 274 10.23 18.65 -9.35
C VAL A 274 10.93 20.02 -9.26
N ARG A 275 11.42 20.59 -10.38
CA ARG A 275 12.03 21.91 -10.39
C ARG A 275 11.07 22.99 -9.91
N GLU A 276 9.82 22.99 -10.39
CA GLU A 276 8.80 23.94 -9.94
C GLU A 276 8.51 23.81 -8.43
N SER A 277 8.48 22.58 -7.89
CA SER A 277 8.31 22.32 -6.46
C SER A 277 9.44 22.91 -5.62
N GLU A 278 10.70 22.80 -6.09
CA GLU A 278 11.88 23.37 -5.45
C GLU A 278 11.86 24.90 -5.47
N GLU A 279 11.54 25.50 -6.61
CA GLU A 279 11.41 26.96 -6.79
C GLU A 279 10.31 27.56 -5.91
N LEU A 280 9.19 26.85 -5.73
CA LEU A 280 8.08 27.24 -4.87
C LEU A 280 8.30 26.93 -3.39
N GLY A 281 9.41 26.23 -3.03
CA GLY A 281 9.72 25.84 -1.66
C GLY A 281 8.76 24.84 -1.04
N ILE A 282 8.07 24.02 -1.84
CA ILE A 282 7.10 23.04 -1.37
C ILE A 282 7.84 21.85 -0.77
N ARG A 283 7.53 21.49 0.50
CA ARG A 283 8.27 20.48 1.27
C ARG A 283 7.35 19.55 2.07
N GLY A 284 7.92 18.41 2.50
CA GLY A 284 7.27 17.47 3.41
C GLY A 284 5.99 16.87 2.83
N LYS A 285 4.93 16.78 3.63
CA LYS A 285 3.69 16.09 3.26
C LYS A 285 2.93 16.69 2.06
N GLU A 286 3.19 17.96 1.72
CA GLU A 286 2.56 18.65 0.60
C GLU A 286 3.27 18.41 -0.73
N CYS A 287 4.53 17.96 -0.72
CA CYS A 287 5.34 17.75 -1.91
C CYS A 287 4.70 16.71 -2.88
N THR A 288 4.39 15.51 -2.37
CA THR A 288 3.79 14.45 -3.20
C THR A 288 2.46 14.85 -3.85
N PRO A 289 1.46 15.41 -3.13
CA PRO A 289 0.21 15.87 -3.75
C PRO A 289 0.40 16.93 -4.82
N PHE A 290 1.31 17.88 -4.60
CA PHE A 290 1.65 18.91 -5.58
C PHE A 290 2.24 18.29 -6.85
N LEU A 291 3.26 17.45 -6.70
CA LEU A 291 3.95 16.83 -7.83
C LEU A 291 3.00 15.99 -8.68
N LEU A 292 2.18 15.14 -8.04
CA LEU A 292 1.22 14.30 -8.76
C LEU A 292 0.19 15.11 -9.53
N GLN A 293 -0.35 16.18 -8.93
CA GLN A 293 -1.28 17.07 -9.61
C GLN A 293 -0.62 17.74 -10.80
N ARG A 294 0.59 18.29 -10.61
CA ARG A 294 1.31 19.00 -11.67
C ARG A 294 1.68 18.10 -12.85
N ILE A 295 2.06 16.84 -12.57
CA ILE A 295 2.34 15.84 -13.61
C ILE A 295 1.07 15.52 -14.41
N VAL A 296 -0.09 15.42 -13.79
CA VAL A 296 -1.37 15.23 -14.49
C VAL A 296 -1.65 16.38 -15.45
N GLU A 297 -1.43 17.62 -15.01
CA GLU A 297 -1.59 18.82 -15.86
C GLU A 297 -0.63 18.82 -17.05
N LEU A 298 0.65 18.55 -16.81
CA LEU A 298 1.70 18.54 -17.85
C LEU A 298 1.53 17.41 -18.88
N THR A 299 0.89 16.29 -18.49
CA THR A 299 0.69 15.13 -19.37
C THR A 299 -0.73 15.05 -19.94
N GLY A 300 -1.55 16.09 -19.79
CA GLY A 300 -2.93 16.11 -20.29
C GLY A 300 -3.78 14.94 -19.76
N GLY A 301 -3.47 14.41 -18.57
CA GLY A 301 -4.18 13.31 -17.93
C GLY A 301 -3.60 11.90 -18.22
N ALA A 302 -2.61 11.76 -19.10
CA ALA A 302 -2.02 10.45 -19.42
C ALA A 302 -1.43 9.76 -18.17
N SER A 303 -0.78 10.51 -17.28
CA SER A 303 -0.25 9.99 -16.03
C SER A 303 -1.35 9.50 -15.07
N LEU A 304 -2.53 10.11 -15.09
CA LEU A 304 -3.66 9.67 -14.29
C LEU A 304 -4.22 8.34 -14.80
N ALA A 305 -4.38 8.18 -16.11
CA ALA A 305 -4.80 6.92 -16.72
C ALA A 305 -3.81 5.79 -16.41
N ALA A 306 -2.51 6.06 -16.52
CA ALA A 306 -1.45 5.12 -16.16
C ALA A 306 -1.50 4.74 -14.66
N ASN A 307 -1.74 5.72 -13.77
CA ASN A 307 -1.88 5.47 -12.34
C ASN A 307 -3.09 4.57 -12.02
N ILE A 308 -4.22 4.79 -12.64
CA ILE A 308 -5.41 3.94 -12.49
C ILE A 308 -5.12 2.51 -12.96
N ALA A 309 -4.43 2.36 -14.09
CA ALA A 309 -4.09 1.04 -14.64
C ALA A 309 -3.14 0.26 -13.73
N LEU A 310 -2.06 0.90 -13.24
CA LEU A 310 -1.10 0.24 -12.34
C LEU A 310 -1.73 -0.17 -11.01
N ILE A 311 -2.62 0.66 -10.41
CA ILE A 311 -3.30 0.32 -9.16
C ILE A 311 -4.21 -0.90 -9.34
N LYS A 312 -4.98 -0.96 -10.42
CA LYS A 312 -5.83 -2.11 -10.74
C LYS A 312 -5.00 -3.38 -10.94
N ASN A 313 -3.86 -3.27 -11.66
CA ASN A 313 -2.95 -4.39 -11.84
C ASN A 313 -2.35 -4.88 -10.51
N ASN A 314 -1.93 -3.95 -9.64
CA ASN A 314 -1.42 -4.27 -8.32
C ASN A 314 -2.49 -4.93 -7.44
N ALA A 315 -3.73 -4.46 -7.48
CA ALA A 315 -4.87 -5.04 -6.76
C ALA A 315 -5.17 -6.47 -7.23
N ARG A 316 -5.10 -6.73 -8.55
CA ARG A 316 -5.24 -8.06 -9.13
C ARG A 316 -4.17 -9.00 -8.60
N VAL A 317 -2.89 -8.61 -8.66
CA VAL A 317 -1.77 -9.43 -8.19
C VAL A 317 -1.86 -9.65 -6.68
N ALA A 318 -2.19 -8.62 -5.90
CA ALA A 318 -2.38 -8.72 -4.46
C ALA A 318 -3.49 -9.73 -4.09
N SER A 319 -4.60 -9.73 -4.82
CA SER A 319 -5.70 -10.68 -4.61
C SER A 319 -5.26 -12.11 -4.90
N GLN A 320 -4.50 -12.33 -5.97
CA GLN A 320 -3.95 -13.65 -6.29
C GLN A 320 -2.98 -14.13 -5.20
N ILE A 321 -2.12 -13.24 -4.68
CA ILE A 321 -1.21 -13.55 -3.57
C ILE A 321 -2.00 -13.88 -2.28
N ALA A 322 -3.00 -13.06 -1.93
CA ALA A 322 -3.83 -13.28 -0.75
C ALA A 322 -4.60 -14.62 -0.85
N THR A 323 -5.10 -14.97 -2.04
CA THR A 323 -5.77 -16.25 -2.30
C THR A 323 -4.82 -17.42 -2.16
N SER A 324 -3.59 -17.34 -2.71
CA SER A 324 -2.57 -18.38 -2.54
C SER A 324 -2.18 -18.55 -1.07
N LEU A 325 -1.98 -17.43 -0.36
CA LEU A 325 -1.65 -17.46 1.07
C LEU A 325 -2.75 -18.12 1.90
N SER A 326 -4.02 -17.74 1.69
CA SER A 326 -5.17 -18.33 2.38
C SER A 326 -5.27 -19.84 2.14
N LYS A 327 -5.07 -20.30 0.89
CA LYS A 327 -5.05 -21.76 0.55
C LYS A 327 -3.93 -22.49 1.26
N MET A 328 -2.70 -21.96 1.29
CA MET A 328 -1.56 -22.59 1.94
C MET A 328 -1.76 -22.69 3.46
N VAL A 329 -2.23 -21.61 4.09
CA VAL A 329 -2.55 -21.60 5.52
C VAL A 329 -3.65 -22.61 5.85
N SER A 330 -4.69 -22.74 5.02
CA SER A 330 -5.78 -23.71 5.21
C SER A 330 -5.32 -25.16 5.00
N ALA A 331 -4.35 -25.39 4.12
CA ALA A 331 -3.76 -26.70 3.90
C ALA A 331 -2.73 -27.12 4.98
N GLY A 332 -2.35 -26.20 5.87
CA GLY A 332 -1.36 -26.46 6.93
C GLY A 332 0.07 -26.54 6.41
N LEU A 333 0.32 -25.94 5.26
CA LEU A 333 1.65 -25.85 4.62
C LEU A 333 2.50 -24.80 5.28
#